data_c77f1497cd62c70d882f6751787f13c5
#
_entry.id   c77f1497cd62c70d882f6751787f13c5
#
_cell.length_a   1.000
_cell.length_b   1.000
_cell.length_c   1.000
_cell.angle_alpha   90.00
_cell.angle_beta   90.00
_cell.angle_gamma   90.00
#
_symmetry.space_group_name_H-M   'P 1'
#
loop_
_entity.id
_entity.type
_entity.pdbx_description
1 polymer ?
#
loop_
_entity_poly.entity_id
_entity_poly.type
_entity_poly.pdbx_seq_one_letter_code
_entity_poly.pdbx_strand_id
1 'polypeptide(L)'
;MEVTETGPGKGEWGAADEGVKLARKLEGGDPRRSQLAPLPSPASAMPTLPPSSSLPRPPGESLPESLPESLAESLAATALEAASAAADVHRRYLGSVRITDAVDKGTYDFVSEVDLEAQEVALAVLQRAFPEHRILAEEEGSGDGRGPGDGGGSDEGSTPLWIVDPLDGTTNFLHGHPAFAASVGVLVDGRPVAGAVVAPASAERYWSWEGGGAWMDAGDGAGPRRIGVSQVAELRQALVGTGFPFKRPDEIPGYLEELGRMLRRSSGVRRDGAAALDLCRLARGTFDVFWEGTLAPWDVAGGLAILTEAGGAWSAPDGLPYEVAAGGPLRAANGDGLLEALHRALREPV
;
A
#
# COMPACT_ATOMS: atom_id res chain seq x y z
N MET A 1 -60.50 -21.58 8.48
CA MET A 1 -59.85 -21.46 7.17
C MET A 1 -58.37 -21.37 7.43
N GLU A 2 -57.70 -22.40 7.10
CA GLU A 2 -56.30 -22.72 7.46
C GLU A 2 -55.31 -21.74 6.86
N VAL A 3 -54.35 -21.33 7.66
CA VAL A 3 -53.13 -20.63 7.26
C VAL A 3 -52.02 -21.69 7.29
N THR A 4 -51.50 -22.08 6.13
CA THR A 4 -50.32 -22.96 6.03
C THR A 4 -49.06 -22.15 6.02
N GLU A 5 -48.23 -22.33 7.04
CA GLU A 5 -46.84 -21.89 7.11
C GLU A 5 -45.97 -22.78 6.17
N THR A 6 -45.19 -22.14 5.33
CA THR A 6 -44.06 -22.79 4.66
C THR A 6 -42.77 -22.12 5.08
N GLY A 7 -41.92 -22.86 5.80
CA GLY A 7 -40.62 -22.41 6.28
C GLY A 7 -39.56 -22.35 5.18
N PRO A 8 -38.42 -21.64 5.42
CA PRO A 8 -37.38 -21.42 4.43
C PRO A 8 -36.49 -22.65 4.26
N GLY A 9 -36.31 -23.05 2.99
CA GLY A 9 -35.39 -24.11 2.59
C GLY A 9 -33.93 -23.68 2.77
N LYS A 10 -33.14 -24.60 3.32
CA LYS A 10 -31.68 -24.50 3.43
C LYS A 10 -31.07 -24.63 2.02
N GLY A 11 -30.49 -23.57 1.51
CA GLY A 11 -29.62 -23.60 0.33
C GLY A 11 -28.20 -24.01 0.74
N GLU A 12 -27.78 -25.18 0.32
CA GLU A 12 -26.39 -25.64 0.43
C GLU A 12 -25.52 -24.87 -0.56
N TRP A 13 -24.41 -24.34 -0.08
CA TRP A 13 -23.43 -23.57 -0.86
C TRP A 13 -22.59 -24.52 -1.73
N GLY A 14 -22.83 -24.53 -3.03
CA GLY A 14 -22.02 -25.24 -4.03
C GLY A 14 -20.85 -24.39 -4.54
N ALA A 15 -19.94 -23.95 -3.68
CA ALA A 15 -18.81 -23.12 -4.07
C ALA A 15 -17.65 -23.87 -4.77
N ALA A 16 -17.64 -25.20 -4.73
CA ALA A 16 -16.52 -25.99 -5.26
C ALA A 16 -16.57 -26.26 -6.78
N ASP A 17 -17.73 -26.10 -7.44
CA ASP A 17 -17.90 -26.49 -8.86
C ASP A 17 -17.71 -25.32 -9.85
N GLU A 18 -17.74 -24.08 -9.41
CA GLU A 18 -17.50 -22.92 -10.28
C GLU A 18 -16.00 -22.61 -10.47
N GLY A 19 -15.16 -22.82 -9.46
CA GLY A 19 -13.71 -22.65 -9.58
C GLY A 19 -13.06 -23.57 -10.62
N VAL A 20 -13.56 -24.79 -10.75
CA VAL A 20 -13.06 -25.77 -11.75
C VAL A 20 -13.46 -25.41 -13.19
N LYS A 21 -14.57 -24.69 -13.38
CA LYS A 21 -15.02 -24.24 -14.72
C LYS A 21 -14.22 -23.02 -15.20
N LEU A 22 -13.79 -22.15 -14.26
CA LEU A 22 -12.99 -20.97 -14.60
C LEU A 22 -11.56 -21.35 -15.01
N ALA A 23 -10.93 -22.31 -14.31
CA ALA A 23 -9.60 -22.82 -14.63
C ALA A 23 -9.49 -23.40 -16.06
N ARG A 24 -10.53 -24.05 -16.57
CA ARG A 24 -10.56 -24.60 -17.94
C ARG A 24 -10.73 -23.58 -19.05
N LYS A 25 -11.21 -22.34 -18.74
CA LYS A 25 -11.42 -21.28 -19.74
C LYS A 25 -10.12 -20.51 -20.04
N LEU A 26 -9.10 -20.61 -19.18
CA LEU A 26 -7.85 -19.85 -19.27
C LEU A 26 -6.73 -20.55 -20.06
N GLU A 27 -6.91 -21.80 -20.52
CA GLU A 27 -5.92 -22.53 -21.32
C GLU A 27 -5.80 -22.04 -22.79
N GLY A 28 -6.65 -21.11 -23.22
CA GLY A 28 -6.58 -20.46 -24.54
C GLY A 28 -5.65 -19.23 -24.50
N GLY A 29 -4.35 -19.42 -24.81
CA GLY A 29 -3.34 -18.37 -24.76
C GLY A 29 -3.65 -17.15 -25.66
N ASP A 30 -3.78 -15.97 -25.07
CA ASP A 30 -3.77 -14.67 -25.78
C ASP A 30 -2.32 -14.33 -26.19
N PRO A 31 -2.05 -14.06 -27.47
CA PRO A 31 -0.70 -13.73 -27.95
C PRO A 31 -0.12 -12.42 -27.39
N ARG A 32 -0.87 -11.65 -26.59
CA ARG A 32 -0.40 -10.40 -25.95
C ARG A 32 0.35 -10.62 -24.63
N ARG A 33 0.47 -11.86 -24.13
CA ARG A 33 1.18 -12.21 -22.89
C ARG A 33 2.70 -11.93 -22.88
N SER A 34 3.32 -11.58 -24.02
CA SER A 34 4.78 -11.58 -24.17
C SER A 34 5.47 -10.22 -24.04
N GLN A 35 4.79 -9.16 -23.62
CA GLN A 35 5.38 -7.80 -23.71
C GLN A 35 5.97 -7.22 -22.41
N LEU A 36 5.80 -7.86 -21.26
CA LEU A 36 6.45 -7.41 -20.03
C LEU A 36 7.68 -8.28 -19.73
N ALA A 37 8.85 -7.66 -19.66
CA ALA A 37 10.07 -8.34 -19.24
C ALA A 37 9.95 -8.78 -17.76
N PRO A 38 10.51 -9.95 -17.37
CA PRO A 38 10.55 -10.36 -15.97
C PRO A 38 11.34 -9.34 -15.14
N LEU A 39 10.89 -9.07 -13.91
CA LEU A 39 11.67 -8.28 -12.95
C LEU A 39 12.99 -9.03 -12.66
N PRO A 40 14.12 -8.34 -12.54
CA PRO A 40 15.36 -8.97 -12.09
C PRO A 40 15.15 -9.59 -10.70
N SER A 41 15.83 -10.72 -10.43
CA SER A 41 15.73 -11.43 -9.16
C SER A 41 16.00 -10.50 -7.97
N PRO A 42 15.21 -10.55 -6.88
CA PRO A 42 15.43 -9.72 -5.69
C PRO A 42 16.83 -9.89 -5.07
N ALA A 43 17.45 -11.05 -5.19
CA ALA A 43 18.82 -11.30 -4.70
C ALA A 43 19.90 -10.45 -5.38
N SER A 44 19.62 -9.87 -6.57
CA SER A 44 20.54 -8.96 -7.26
C SER A 44 20.32 -7.48 -6.92
N ALA A 45 19.33 -7.15 -6.09
CA ALA A 45 18.84 -5.79 -5.94
C ALA A 45 19.39 -5.03 -4.72
N MET A 46 20.04 -5.73 -3.77
CA MET A 46 20.64 -5.07 -2.61
C MET A 46 22.03 -4.57 -2.95
N PRO A 47 22.26 -3.24 -3.07
CA PRO A 47 23.60 -2.70 -3.20
C PRO A 47 24.39 -2.89 -1.90
N THR A 48 25.69 -3.22 -2.02
CA THR A 48 26.63 -3.05 -0.90
C THR A 48 26.75 -1.55 -0.60
N LEU A 49 26.23 -1.12 0.55
CA LEU A 49 26.05 0.28 0.92
C LEU A 49 27.36 0.98 1.29
N PRO A 50 27.54 2.27 0.92
CA PRO A 50 28.47 3.15 1.62
C PRO A 50 27.89 3.51 3.01
N PRO A 51 28.74 3.77 4.03
CA PRO A 51 28.26 4.10 5.39
C PRO A 51 27.38 5.35 5.38
N SER A 52 26.28 5.29 6.12
CA SER A 52 25.26 6.33 6.21
C SER A 52 25.82 7.63 6.79
N SER A 53 25.69 8.73 6.06
CA SER A 53 25.76 10.08 6.65
C SER A 53 24.36 10.47 7.11
N SER A 54 24.10 10.33 8.41
CA SER A 54 22.85 10.76 9.05
C SER A 54 22.73 12.29 9.02
N LEU A 55 21.60 12.82 8.57
CA LEU A 55 21.22 14.21 8.78
C LEU A 55 20.95 14.45 10.29
N PRO A 56 21.30 15.60 10.85
CA PRO A 56 21.10 15.86 12.28
C PRO A 56 19.60 16.00 12.62
N ARG A 57 19.14 15.23 13.61
CA ARG A 57 17.81 15.30 14.22
C ARG A 57 17.76 16.33 15.35
N PRO A 58 16.59 16.91 15.65
CA PRO A 58 16.43 17.82 16.78
C PRO A 58 16.58 17.08 18.13
N PRO A 59 17.10 17.71 19.18
CA PRO A 59 17.31 17.09 20.49
C PRO A 59 16.04 17.13 21.34
N GLY A 60 15.60 15.99 21.92
CA GLY A 60 14.71 16.05 23.05
C GLY A 60 13.72 14.94 23.38
N GLU A 61 13.65 13.84 22.63
CA GLU A 61 12.84 12.68 23.07
C GLU A 61 13.68 11.41 23.10
N SER A 62 13.57 10.65 24.21
CA SER A 62 14.08 9.29 24.29
C SER A 62 13.25 8.42 23.35
N LEU A 63 13.76 8.25 22.13
CA LEU A 63 13.13 7.36 21.14
C LEU A 63 13.19 5.91 21.65
N PRO A 64 12.17 5.08 21.34
CA PRO A 64 12.32 3.66 21.47
C PRO A 64 13.58 3.20 20.71
N GLU A 65 14.24 2.19 21.24
CA GLU A 65 15.51 1.67 20.73
C GLU A 65 15.36 1.34 19.23
N SER A 66 16.23 1.88 18.37
CA SER A 66 16.21 1.57 16.94
C SER A 66 16.54 0.10 16.72
N LEU A 67 15.93 -0.53 15.73
CA LEU A 67 16.24 -1.92 15.38
C LEU A 67 17.72 -2.07 14.99
N PRO A 68 18.34 -3.24 15.26
CA PRO A 68 19.63 -3.56 14.67
C PRO A 68 19.57 -3.43 13.15
N GLU A 69 20.51 -2.72 12.55
CA GLU A 69 20.55 -2.43 11.09
C GLU A 69 20.37 -3.71 10.26
N SER A 70 21.05 -4.80 10.65
CA SER A 70 20.94 -6.10 9.97
C SER A 70 19.52 -6.70 9.99
N LEU A 71 18.75 -6.44 11.05
CA LEU A 71 17.36 -6.89 11.14
C LEU A 71 16.45 -6.01 10.26
N ALA A 72 16.60 -4.68 10.33
CA ALA A 72 15.81 -3.75 9.53
C ALA A 72 16.03 -4.00 8.02
N GLU A 73 17.28 -4.23 7.60
CA GLU A 73 17.63 -4.61 6.22
C GLU A 73 17.00 -5.95 5.82
N SER A 74 17.05 -6.95 6.70
CA SER A 74 16.42 -8.26 6.45
C SER A 74 14.89 -8.16 6.29
N LEU A 75 14.25 -7.32 7.11
CA LEU A 75 12.81 -7.03 6.98
C LEU A 75 12.49 -6.40 5.62
N ALA A 76 13.27 -5.41 5.18
CA ALA A 76 13.07 -4.75 3.88
C ALA A 76 13.30 -5.72 2.70
N ALA A 77 14.33 -6.57 2.78
CA ALA A 77 14.59 -7.58 1.75
C ALA A 77 13.43 -8.56 1.61
N THR A 78 12.87 -9.00 2.74
CA THR A 78 11.73 -9.91 2.77
C THR A 78 10.45 -9.22 2.29
N ALA A 79 10.21 -7.93 2.67
CA ALA A 79 9.12 -7.14 2.13
C ALA A 79 9.20 -7.03 0.60
N LEU A 80 10.39 -6.76 0.06
CA LEU A 80 10.60 -6.65 -1.38
C LEU A 80 10.42 -8.00 -2.09
N GLU A 81 10.84 -9.11 -1.49
CA GLU A 81 10.62 -10.46 -2.03
C GLU A 81 9.11 -10.77 -2.06
N ALA A 82 8.39 -10.52 -0.97
CA ALA A 82 6.95 -10.77 -0.88
C ALA A 82 6.14 -9.91 -1.87
N ALA A 83 6.40 -8.59 -1.92
CA ALA A 83 5.74 -7.70 -2.87
C ALA A 83 6.08 -8.05 -4.33
N SER A 84 7.31 -8.52 -4.60
CA SER A 84 7.70 -8.97 -5.95
C SER A 84 6.96 -10.26 -6.35
N ALA A 85 6.80 -11.21 -5.44
CA ALA A 85 6.05 -12.43 -5.68
C ALA A 85 4.57 -12.14 -6.03
N ALA A 86 3.92 -11.23 -5.29
CA ALA A 86 2.57 -10.74 -5.59
C ALA A 86 2.52 -10.04 -6.96
N ALA A 87 3.47 -9.16 -7.26
CA ALA A 87 3.56 -8.46 -8.54
C ALA A 87 3.76 -9.40 -9.73
N ASP A 88 4.42 -10.54 -9.55
CA ASP A 88 4.55 -11.58 -10.59
C ASP A 88 3.21 -12.27 -10.86
N VAL A 89 2.32 -12.39 -9.86
CA VAL A 89 0.93 -12.82 -10.07
C VAL A 89 0.21 -11.79 -10.94
N HIS A 90 0.27 -10.50 -10.61
CA HIS A 90 -0.34 -9.43 -11.42
C HIS A 90 0.08 -9.51 -12.89
N ARG A 91 1.37 -9.73 -13.19
CA ARG A 91 1.88 -9.85 -14.56
C ARG A 91 1.28 -11.02 -15.32
N ARG A 92 1.07 -12.16 -14.65
CA ARG A 92 0.46 -13.33 -15.28
C ARG A 92 -0.98 -13.09 -15.70
N TYR A 93 -1.72 -12.30 -14.92
CA TYR A 93 -3.14 -12.05 -15.14
C TYR A 93 -3.46 -10.74 -15.85
N LEU A 94 -2.48 -9.84 -16.01
CA LEU A 94 -2.72 -8.53 -16.63
C LEU A 94 -3.37 -8.65 -18.01
N GLY A 95 -4.56 -8.05 -18.15
CA GLY A 95 -5.37 -8.07 -19.37
C GLY A 95 -6.14 -9.36 -19.61
N SER A 96 -6.05 -10.38 -18.74
CA SER A 96 -6.81 -11.64 -18.83
C SER A 96 -8.02 -11.69 -17.89
N VAL A 97 -7.99 -10.96 -16.78
CA VAL A 97 -9.10 -10.79 -15.82
C VAL A 97 -9.68 -9.37 -15.97
N ARG A 98 -11.00 -9.24 -15.93
CA ARG A 98 -11.73 -7.99 -16.12
C ARG A 98 -12.71 -7.78 -14.97
N ILE A 99 -13.22 -6.55 -14.85
CA ILE A 99 -14.21 -6.17 -13.84
C ILE A 99 -15.46 -7.07 -13.86
N THR A 100 -15.82 -7.63 -15.02
CA THR A 100 -16.95 -8.58 -15.16
C THR A 100 -16.67 -9.95 -14.57
N ASP A 101 -15.41 -10.25 -14.27
CA ASP A 101 -14.96 -11.54 -13.72
C ASP A 101 -14.71 -11.42 -12.19
N ALA A 102 -14.72 -10.19 -11.66
CA ALA A 102 -14.52 -9.92 -10.24
C ALA A 102 -15.77 -10.17 -9.40
N VAL A 103 -15.56 -10.48 -8.13
CA VAL A 103 -16.63 -10.58 -7.12
C VAL A 103 -16.79 -9.24 -6.42
N ASP A 104 -18.03 -8.77 -6.29
CA ASP A 104 -18.38 -7.56 -5.56
C ASP A 104 -18.42 -7.87 -4.05
N LYS A 105 -17.52 -7.25 -3.27
CA LYS A 105 -17.49 -7.35 -1.80
C LYS A 105 -18.42 -6.33 -1.12
N GLY A 106 -18.92 -5.35 -1.87
CA GLY A 106 -19.74 -4.25 -1.35
C GLY A 106 -19.70 -3.03 -2.26
N THR A 107 -20.09 -1.86 -1.75
CA THR A 107 -20.16 -0.63 -2.53
C THR A 107 -18.80 -0.24 -3.12
N TYR A 108 -18.60 -0.53 -4.42
CA TYR A 108 -17.37 -0.26 -5.18
C TYR A 108 -16.12 -0.96 -4.63
N ASP A 109 -16.29 -2.13 -4.03
CA ASP A 109 -15.21 -2.95 -3.50
C ASP A 109 -15.19 -4.31 -4.20
N PHE A 110 -14.12 -4.62 -4.91
CA PHE A 110 -14.00 -5.78 -5.76
C PHE A 110 -12.81 -6.64 -5.35
N VAL A 111 -12.97 -7.94 -5.44
CA VAL A 111 -11.88 -8.91 -5.31
C VAL A 111 -11.87 -9.82 -6.52
N SER A 112 -10.72 -10.22 -6.95
CA SER A 112 -10.52 -11.20 -7.99
C SER A 112 -9.69 -12.39 -7.51
N GLU A 113 -9.63 -13.46 -8.30
CA GLU A 113 -8.70 -14.56 -8.03
C GLU A 113 -7.24 -14.09 -7.96
N VAL A 114 -6.94 -12.94 -8.58
CA VAL A 114 -5.60 -12.35 -8.62
C VAL A 114 -5.20 -11.82 -7.26
N ASP A 115 -6.11 -11.14 -6.55
CA ASP A 115 -5.88 -10.61 -5.20
C ASP A 115 -5.57 -11.76 -4.24
N LEU A 116 -6.39 -12.83 -4.28
CA LEU A 116 -6.23 -14.00 -3.43
C LEU A 116 -4.92 -14.74 -3.70
N GLU A 117 -4.58 -15.01 -4.97
CA GLU A 117 -3.33 -15.68 -5.32
C GLU A 117 -2.11 -14.82 -5.00
N ALA A 118 -2.19 -13.49 -5.22
CA ALA A 118 -1.13 -12.54 -4.88
C ALA A 118 -0.89 -12.52 -3.36
N GLN A 119 -1.96 -12.53 -2.56
CA GLN A 119 -1.86 -12.65 -1.11
C GLN A 119 -1.22 -13.96 -0.69
N GLU A 120 -1.68 -15.10 -1.19
CA GLU A 120 -1.14 -16.43 -0.84
C GLU A 120 0.39 -16.49 -1.04
N VAL A 121 0.89 -16.04 -2.19
CA VAL A 121 2.34 -16.09 -2.46
C VAL A 121 3.13 -15.10 -1.59
N ALA A 122 2.59 -13.91 -1.31
CA ALA A 122 3.23 -12.95 -0.41
C ALA A 122 3.33 -13.50 1.01
N LEU A 123 2.23 -14.03 1.55
CA LEU A 123 2.17 -14.62 2.89
C LEU A 123 3.13 -15.81 3.03
N ALA A 124 3.25 -16.66 2.00
CA ALA A 124 4.18 -17.78 2.00
C ALA A 124 5.65 -17.33 2.14
N VAL A 125 6.02 -16.20 1.54
CA VAL A 125 7.36 -15.59 1.71
C VAL A 125 7.57 -15.13 3.14
N LEU A 126 6.61 -14.37 3.69
CA LEU A 126 6.68 -13.80 5.04
C LEU A 126 6.75 -14.89 6.11
N GLN A 127 5.86 -15.87 6.06
CA GLN A 127 5.79 -16.98 7.02
C GLN A 127 7.03 -17.87 7.00
N ARG A 128 7.65 -18.06 5.82
CA ARG A 128 8.89 -18.80 5.69
C ARG A 128 10.07 -18.06 6.34
N ALA A 129 10.14 -16.74 6.15
CA ALA A 129 11.25 -15.92 6.66
C ALA A 129 11.10 -15.58 8.14
N PHE A 130 9.88 -15.30 8.61
CA PHE A 130 9.55 -14.83 9.94
C PHE A 130 8.28 -15.50 10.47
N PRO A 131 8.32 -16.82 10.80
CA PRO A 131 7.14 -17.60 11.19
C PRO A 131 6.45 -17.13 12.48
N GLU A 132 7.17 -16.41 13.35
CA GLU A 132 6.65 -15.91 14.63
C GLU A 132 6.10 -14.48 14.54
N HIS A 133 6.25 -13.79 13.39
CA HIS A 133 5.73 -12.44 13.23
C HIS A 133 4.23 -12.46 12.95
N ARG A 134 3.56 -11.41 13.39
CA ARG A 134 2.14 -11.20 13.10
C ARG A 134 1.95 -10.71 11.67
N ILE A 135 0.81 -11.03 11.05
CA ILE A 135 0.47 -10.57 9.70
C ILE A 135 -0.97 -10.04 9.69
N LEU A 136 -1.17 -8.89 9.07
CA LEU A 136 -2.45 -8.32 8.71
C LEU A 136 -2.48 -8.16 7.18
N ALA A 137 -3.42 -8.80 6.51
CA ALA A 137 -3.57 -8.74 5.06
C ALA A 137 -5.00 -8.32 4.67
N GLU A 138 -5.17 -7.71 3.49
CA GLU A 138 -6.45 -7.17 3.05
C GLU A 138 -7.53 -8.24 2.93
N GLU A 139 -7.22 -9.37 2.28
CA GLU A 139 -8.20 -10.40 1.94
C GLU A 139 -8.61 -11.28 3.14
N GLU A 140 -7.85 -11.22 4.23
CA GLU A 140 -8.17 -11.86 5.51
C GLU A 140 -8.74 -10.86 6.53
N GLY A 141 -8.62 -9.55 6.26
CA GLY A 141 -8.88 -8.44 7.21
C GLY A 141 -10.35 -8.22 7.60
N SER A 142 -11.29 -9.01 7.11
CA SER A 142 -12.67 -9.03 7.63
C SER A 142 -12.83 -9.85 8.92
N GLY A 143 -11.78 -10.51 9.40
CA GLY A 143 -11.69 -11.18 10.70
C GLY A 143 -10.88 -10.33 11.67
N ASP A 144 -11.41 -10.07 12.82
CA ASP A 144 -11.00 -9.40 14.07
C ASP A 144 -9.50 -9.11 14.35
N GLY A 145 -8.64 -9.00 13.34
CA GLY A 145 -7.21 -8.64 13.50
C GLY A 145 -6.37 -9.63 14.29
N ARG A 146 -6.88 -10.83 14.53
CA ARG A 146 -6.22 -11.90 15.27
C ARG A 146 -5.60 -12.90 14.31
N GLY A 147 -4.31 -12.76 14.07
CA GLY A 147 -3.52 -13.79 13.39
C GLY A 147 -3.48 -15.10 14.20
N PRO A 148 -3.11 -16.25 13.58
CA PRO A 148 -2.96 -17.51 14.29
C PRO A 148 -1.84 -17.39 15.34
N GLY A 149 -2.21 -17.11 16.59
CA GLY A 149 -1.27 -16.90 17.70
C GLY A 149 -1.84 -16.15 18.90
N ASP A 150 -3.14 -15.85 18.93
CA ASP A 150 -3.81 -15.14 20.04
C ASP A 150 -3.91 -16.00 21.32
N GLY A 151 -2.75 -16.33 21.87
CA GLY A 151 -2.58 -16.76 23.25
C GLY A 151 -2.19 -15.54 24.08
N GLY A 152 -3.13 -14.98 24.82
CA GLY A 152 -2.97 -13.79 25.65
C GLY A 152 -1.68 -13.79 26.47
N GLY A 153 -0.67 -13.09 26.00
CA GLY A 153 0.58 -12.83 26.65
C GLY A 153 0.85 -11.33 26.63
N SER A 154 1.35 -10.80 27.73
CA SER A 154 1.60 -9.39 28.01
C SER A 154 2.75 -8.74 27.21
N ASP A 155 3.03 -9.21 25.99
CA ASP A 155 4.14 -8.77 25.14
C ASP A 155 3.68 -8.34 23.73
N GLU A 156 2.44 -7.81 23.62
CA GLU A 156 1.80 -7.45 22.34
C GLU A 156 2.48 -6.28 21.59
N GLY A 157 3.38 -5.53 22.23
CA GLY A 157 4.02 -4.34 21.64
C GLY A 157 5.27 -4.62 20.82
N SER A 158 6.04 -5.67 21.14
CA SER A 158 7.40 -5.85 20.58
C SER A 158 7.48 -6.76 19.34
N THR A 159 6.44 -7.57 19.06
CA THR A 159 6.45 -8.47 17.89
C THR A 159 6.14 -7.69 16.61
N PRO A 160 7.04 -7.73 15.59
CA PRO A 160 6.79 -7.04 14.34
C PRO A 160 5.48 -7.48 13.67
N LEU A 161 4.76 -6.50 13.10
CA LEU A 161 3.52 -6.71 12.38
C LEU A 161 3.74 -6.44 10.89
N TRP A 162 3.61 -7.46 10.06
CA TRP A 162 3.53 -7.33 8.62
C TRP A 162 2.14 -6.86 8.20
N ILE A 163 2.09 -5.89 7.30
CA ILE A 163 0.84 -5.40 6.73
C ILE A 163 0.94 -5.52 5.21
N VAL A 164 0.00 -6.23 4.60
CA VAL A 164 0.05 -6.63 3.18
C VAL A 164 -1.19 -6.15 2.44
N ASP A 165 -0.97 -5.39 1.38
CA ASP A 165 -1.93 -5.18 0.31
C ASP A 165 -1.48 -6.00 -0.89
N PRO A 166 -2.20 -7.07 -1.23
CA PRO A 166 -1.80 -7.92 -2.36
C PRO A 166 -1.96 -7.22 -3.70
N LEU A 167 -2.91 -6.29 -3.84
CA LEU A 167 -3.19 -5.55 -5.08
C LEU A 167 -3.81 -4.18 -4.81
N ASP A 168 -3.00 -3.22 -4.35
CA ASP A 168 -3.41 -1.80 -4.30
C ASP A 168 -3.82 -1.32 -5.69
N GLY A 169 -5.06 -0.86 -5.81
CA GLY A 169 -5.64 -0.45 -7.08
C GLY A 169 -6.31 -1.58 -7.88
N THR A 170 -7.01 -2.52 -7.24
CA THR A 170 -7.76 -3.63 -7.88
C THR A 170 -8.65 -3.16 -9.04
N THR A 171 -9.40 -2.06 -8.85
CA THR A 171 -10.21 -1.48 -9.93
C THR A 171 -9.38 -1.07 -11.15
N ASN A 172 -8.21 -0.45 -10.93
CA ASN A 172 -7.29 -0.08 -12.01
C ASN A 172 -6.80 -1.32 -12.76
N PHE A 173 -6.37 -2.34 -12.02
CA PHE A 173 -5.92 -3.60 -12.60
C PHE A 173 -6.98 -4.24 -13.49
N LEU A 174 -8.21 -4.38 -12.99
CA LEU A 174 -9.34 -4.97 -13.71
C LEU A 174 -9.73 -4.20 -14.98
N HIS A 175 -9.46 -2.91 -15.04
CA HIS A 175 -9.66 -2.06 -16.22
C HIS A 175 -8.41 -1.95 -17.10
N GLY A 176 -7.26 -2.54 -16.71
CA GLY A 176 -6.00 -2.43 -17.45
C GLY A 176 -5.32 -1.06 -17.33
N HIS A 177 -5.72 -0.25 -16.32
CA HIS A 177 -5.05 1.00 -16.00
C HIS A 177 -3.75 0.71 -15.23
N PRO A 178 -2.60 1.33 -15.57
CA PRO A 178 -1.28 0.90 -15.06
C PRO A 178 -0.96 1.27 -13.61
N ALA A 179 -1.80 2.08 -12.94
CA ALA A 179 -1.57 2.50 -11.56
C ALA A 179 -2.11 1.46 -10.58
N PHE A 180 -1.34 0.41 -10.33
CA PHE A 180 -1.57 -0.62 -9.32
C PHE A 180 -0.25 -1.20 -8.83
N ALA A 181 -0.22 -1.74 -7.63
CA ALA A 181 0.99 -2.27 -7.01
C ALA A 181 0.68 -3.37 -5.99
N ALA A 182 1.68 -4.15 -5.59
CA ALA A 182 1.68 -4.90 -4.34
C ALA A 182 2.44 -4.07 -3.29
N SER A 183 1.91 -4.02 -2.06
CA SER A 183 2.47 -3.25 -0.95
C SER A 183 2.65 -4.12 0.29
N VAL A 184 3.85 -4.07 0.89
CA VAL A 184 4.18 -4.77 2.12
C VAL A 184 4.88 -3.80 3.06
N GLY A 185 4.32 -3.58 4.24
CA GLY A 185 4.91 -2.78 5.31
C GLY A 185 5.22 -3.60 6.55
N VAL A 186 6.13 -3.13 7.38
CA VAL A 186 6.46 -3.73 8.68
C VAL A 186 6.37 -2.67 9.75
N LEU A 187 5.56 -2.94 10.77
CA LEU A 187 5.47 -2.10 11.96
C LEU A 187 6.17 -2.75 13.14
N VAL A 188 6.90 -1.94 13.90
CA VAL A 188 7.41 -2.28 15.25
C VAL A 188 6.97 -1.17 16.19
N ASP A 189 6.31 -1.52 17.27
CA ASP A 189 5.72 -0.57 18.22
C ASP A 189 4.83 0.50 17.52
N GLY A 190 4.02 0.06 16.54
CA GLY A 190 3.13 0.93 15.76
C GLY A 190 3.82 1.81 14.72
N ARG A 191 5.16 1.81 14.63
CA ARG A 191 5.93 2.63 13.69
C ARG A 191 6.33 1.83 12.44
N PRO A 192 6.19 2.37 11.23
CA PRO A 192 6.70 1.73 10.02
C PRO A 192 8.24 1.75 10.02
N VAL A 193 8.86 0.56 10.03
CA VAL A 193 10.32 0.38 10.10
C VAL A 193 10.94 -0.17 8.82
N ALA A 194 10.15 -0.85 8.00
CA ALA A 194 10.56 -1.31 6.68
C ALA A 194 9.33 -1.41 5.77
N GLY A 195 9.55 -1.35 4.47
CA GLY A 195 8.47 -1.52 3.51
C GLY A 195 8.95 -1.68 2.07
N ALA A 196 8.09 -2.26 1.24
CA ALA A 196 8.29 -2.36 -0.20
C ALA A 196 6.97 -2.18 -0.95
N VAL A 197 7.04 -1.53 -2.11
CA VAL A 197 5.93 -1.37 -3.06
C VAL A 197 6.44 -1.72 -4.45
N VAL A 198 5.76 -2.64 -5.14
CA VAL A 198 6.17 -3.11 -6.47
C VAL A 198 5.04 -2.88 -7.46
N ALA A 199 5.28 -2.00 -8.45
CA ALA A 199 4.34 -1.63 -9.49
C ALA A 199 4.73 -2.28 -10.83
N PRO A 200 4.18 -3.46 -11.18
CA PRO A 200 4.66 -4.26 -12.30
C PRO A 200 4.39 -3.64 -13.67
N ALA A 201 3.35 -2.81 -13.81
CA ALA A 201 3.01 -2.16 -15.08
C ALA A 201 4.00 -1.07 -15.48
N SER A 202 4.59 -0.36 -14.50
CA SER A 202 5.67 0.63 -14.73
C SER A 202 7.06 0.05 -14.53
N ALA A 203 7.17 -1.23 -14.12
CA ALA A 203 8.41 -1.90 -13.74
C ALA A 203 9.15 -1.22 -12.56
N GLU A 204 8.45 -0.43 -11.77
CA GLU A 204 8.99 0.27 -10.62
C GLU A 204 8.94 -0.59 -9.37
N ARG A 205 10.02 -0.55 -8.58
CA ARG A 205 10.13 -1.18 -7.25
C ARG A 205 10.66 -0.14 -6.28
N TYR A 206 10.03 -0.03 -5.11
CA TYR A 206 10.40 0.88 -4.04
C TYR A 206 10.59 0.07 -2.76
N TRP A 207 11.59 0.42 -1.94
CA TRP A 207 11.78 -0.19 -0.63
C TRP A 207 12.56 0.75 0.30
N SER A 208 12.44 0.48 1.59
CA SER A 208 13.16 1.20 2.63
C SER A 208 13.29 0.37 3.90
N TRP A 209 14.23 0.77 4.75
CA TRP A 209 14.33 0.30 6.14
C TRP A 209 14.82 1.43 7.03
N GLU A 210 14.50 1.34 8.32
CA GLU A 210 14.87 2.35 9.32
C GLU A 210 16.39 2.61 9.31
N GLY A 211 16.78 3.87 9.02
CA GLY A 211 18.16 4.30 8.90
C GLY A 211 18.86 3.97 7.57
N GLY A 212 18.27 3.12 6.71
CA GLY A 212 18.83 2.73 5.41
C GLY A 212 18.48 3.68 4.27
N GLY A 213 17.50 4.56 4.49
CA GLY A 213 16.93 5.44 3.48
C GLY A 213 15.98 4.73 2.51
N ALA A 214 15.39 5.51 1.62
CA ALA A 214 14.47 5.03 0.61
C ALA A 214 15.18 4.79 -0.73
N TRP A 215 14.80 3.71 -1.39
CA TRP A 215 15.40 3.23 -2.63
C TRP A 215 14.35 2.96 -3.70
N MET A 216 14.74 3.08 -4.95
CA MET A 216 13.94 2.78 -6.12
C MET A 216 14.75 2.08 -7.18
N ASP A 217 14.14 1.09 -7.85
CA ASP A 217 14.58 0.58 -9.15
C ASP A 217 13.47 0.88 -10.18
N ALA A 218 13.81 1.61 -11.22
CA ALA A 218 12.85 2.02 -12.26
C ALA A 218 12.68 0.99 -13.37
N GLY A 219 13.35 -0.17 -13.29
CA GLY A 219 13.32 -1.18 -14.36
C GLY A 219 13.97 -0.76 -15.68
N ASP A 220 14.70 0.36 -15.67
CA ASP A 220 15.38 0.95 -16.84
C ASP A 220 16.79 0.39 -17.10
N GLY A 221 17.21 -0.59 -16.29
CA GLY A 221 18.53 -1.21 -16.36
C GLY A 221 19.67 -0.42 -15.69
N ALA A 222 19.39 0.77 -15.14
CA ALA A 222 20.37 1.54 -14.38
C ALA A 222 20.60 0.99 -12.96
N GLY A 223 19.68 0.13 -12.50
CA GLY A 223 19.72 -0.49 -11.17
C GLY A 223 19.16 0.42 -10.06
N PRO A 224 19.22 -0.05 -8.81
CA PRO A 224 18.71 0.67 -7.66
C PRO A 224 19.39 2.01 -7.43
N ARG A 225 18.58 3.02 -7.06
CA ARG A 225 19.07 4.35 -6.68
C ARG A 225 18.33 4.85 -5.42
N ARG A 226 19.01 5.65 -4.64
CA ARG A 226 18.43 6.33 -3.49
C ARG A 226 17.44 7.40 -3.95
N ILE A 227 16.31 7.52 -3.29
CA ILE A 227 15.31 8.55 -3.56
C ILE A 227 15.12 9.45 -2.35
N GLY A 228 14.53 10.60 -2.56
CA GLY A 228 14.14 11.55 -1.53
C GLY A 228 13.01 12.43 -2.03
N VAL A 229 12.31 13.03 -1.09
CA VAL A 229 11.20 13.95 -1.36
C VAL A 229 11.67 15.20 -2.12
N SER A 230 10.74 15.91 -2.73
CA SER A 230 11.00 17.16 -3.45
C SER A 230 11.42 18.29 -2.51
N GLN A 231 11.90 19.40 -3.08
CA GLN A 231 12.26 20.64 -2.36
C GLN A 231 11.22 21.76 -2.59
N VAL A 232 10.02 21.42 -3.05
CA VAL A 232 8.93 22.38 -3.24
C VAL A 232 8.49 22.89 -1.87
N ALA A 233 8.56 24.21 -1.68
CA ALA A 233 8.26 24.86 -0.39
C ALA A 233 6.88 25.50 -0.32
N GLU A 234 6.26 25.76 -1.46
CA GLU A 234 5.00 26.47 -1.54
C GLU A 234 3.88 25.63 -2.19
N LEU A 235 2.73 25.55 -1.52
CA LEU A 235 1.59 24.75 -1.99
C LEU A 235 1.14 25.13 -3.41
N ARG A 236 1.25 26.40 -3.80
CA ARG A 236 0.92 26.86 -5.16
C ARG A 236 1.78 26.24 -6.27
N GLN A 237 2.94 25.69 -5.92
CA GLN A 237 3.85 24.99 -6.83
C GLN A 237 3.71 23.48 -6.73
N ALA A 238 3.00 22.99 -5.69
CA ALA A 238 2.91 21.59 -5.38
C ALA A 238 2.03 20.81 -6.39
N LEU A 239 2.51 19.64 -6.80
CA LEU A 239 1.71 18.60 -7.43
C LEU A 239 1.15 17.67 -6.36
N VAL A 240 -0.14 17.46 -6.37
CA VAL A 240 -0.90 16.87 -5.28
C VAL A 240 -1.47 15.52 -5.70
N GLY A 241 -1.27 14.48 -4.86
CA GLY A 241 -1.96 13.18 -4.95
C GLY A 241 -3.19 13.15 -4.06
N THR A 242 -4.24 12.41 -4.45
CA THR A 242 -5.46 12.22 -3.66
C THR A 242 -6.22 10.95 -4.07
N GLY A 243 -7.07 10.44 -3.18
CA GLY A 243 -8.10 9.44 -3.49
C GLY A 243 -9.52 10.03 -3.47
N PHE A 244 -10.47 9.31 -4.04
CA PHE A 244 -11.90 9.68 -4.01
C PHE A 244 -12.66 8.75 -3.05
N PRO A 245 -13.59 9.26 -2.23
CA PRO A 245 -14.31 8.45 -1.24
C PRO A 245 -15.44 7.62 -1.88
N PHE A 246 -15.13 6.75 -2.86
CA PHE A 246 -16.14 5.92 -3.53
C PHE A 246 -16.86 4.97 -2.58
N LYS A 247 -16.11 4.40 -1.62
CA LYS A 247 -16.66 3.48 -0.61
C LYS A 247 -17.48 4.20 0.48
N ARG A 248 -17.44 5.55 0.52
CA ARG A 248 -18.11 6.42 1.51
C ARG A 248 -18.85 7.57 0.83
N PRO A 249 -20.02 7.32 0.18
CA PRO A 249 -20.75 8.35 -0.57
C PRO A 249 -21.18 9.55 0.28
N ASP A 250 -21.37 9.37 1.56
CA ASP A 250 -21.68 10.40 2.55
C ASP A 250 -20.54 11.40 2.79
N GLU A 251 -19.30 11.00 2.53
CA GLU A 251 -18.12 11.87 2.62
C GLU A 251 -17.88 12.73 1.37
N ILE A 252 -18.54 12.42 0.23
CA ILE A 252 -18.33 13.10 -1.05
C ILE A 252 -18.51 14.62 -0.95
N PRO A 253 -19.57 15.19 -0.29
CA PRO A 253 -19.73 16.63 -0.21
C PRO A 253 -18.54 17.34 0.45
N GLY A 254 -18.05 16.82 1.58
CA GLY A 254 -16.88 17.36 2.28
C GLY A 254 -15.61 17.26 1.44
N TYR A 255 -15.40 16.11 0.80
CA TYR A 255 -14.27 15.89 -0.11
C TYR A 255 -14.27 16.90 -1.27
N LEU A 256 -15.42 17.18 -1.89
CA LEU A 256 -15.52 18.15 -3.00
C LEU A 256 -15.16 19.57 -2.55
N GLU A 257 -15.45 19.94 -1.30
CA GLU A 257 -15.00 21.21 -0.74
C GLU A 257 -13.48 21.25 -0.59
N GLU A 258 -12.87 20.18 -0.04
CA GLU A 258 -11.40 20.05 0.09
C GLU A 258 -10.74 20.09 -1.30
N LEU A 259 -11.24 19.31 -2.25
CA LEU A 259 -10.76 19.32 -3.64
C LEU A 259 -10.87 20.71 -4.27
N GLY A 260 -12.00 21.38 -4.08
CA GLY A 260 -12.21 22.75 -4.57
C GLY A 260 -11.18 23.75 -3.96
N ARG A 261 -10.77 23.57 -2.70
CA ARG A 261 -9.72 24.37 -2.06
C ARG A 261 -8.35 24.06 -2.67
N MET A 262 -8.03 22.79 -2.88
CA MET A 262 -6.73 22.37 -3.44
C MET A 262 -6.56 22.78 -4.90
N LEU A 263 -7.60 22.68 -5.73
CA LEU A 263 -7.57 23.14 -7.14
C LEU A 263 -7.23 24.62 -7.28
N ARG A 264 -7.56 25.45 -6.30
CA ARG A 264 -7.25 26.89 -6.29
C ARG A 264 -5.89 27.25 -5.68
N ARG A 265 -5.24 26.32 -4.97
CA ARG A 265 -4.04 26.57 -4.17
C ARG A 265 -2.82 25.77 -4.59
N SER A 266 -2.97 24.78 -5.49
CA SER A 266 -1.89 23.93 -5.96
C SER A 266 -1.64 24.09 -7.46
N SER A 267 -0.52 23.55 -7.96
CA SER A 267 -0.22 23.55 -9.39
C SER A 267 -1.04 22.52 -10.16
N GLY A 268 -1.55 21.50 -9.47
CA GLY A 268 -2.39 20.47 -10.07
C GLY A 268 -2.66 19.32 -9.11
N VAL A 269 -3.72 18.55 -9.41
CA VAL A 269 -4.14 17.39 -8.60
C VAL A 269 -4.12 16.14 -9.49
N ARG A 270 -3.67 15.02 -8.93
CA ARG A 270 -3.69 13.68 -9.54
C ARG A 270 -4.52 12.73 -8.67
N ARG A 271 -5.28 11.88 -9.32
CA ARG A 271 -6.02 10.79 -8.69
C ARG A 271 -5.70 9.52 -9.46
N ASP A 272 -4.61 8.88 -9.08
CA ASP A 272 -4.14 7.69 -9.80
C ASP A 272 -4.82 6.42 -9.29
N GLY A 273 -5.27 6.40 -8.02
CA GLY A 273 -6.13 5.34 -7.46
C GLY A 273 -5.40 4.10 -6.98
N ALA A 274 -4.19 4.29 -6.49
CA ALA A 274 -3.36 3.31 -5.80
C ALA A 274 -2.55 4.06 -4.75
N ALA A 275 -3.01 4.03 -3.49
CA ALA A 275 -2.51 4.91 -2.43
C ALA A 275 -1.05 4.60 -2.06
N ALA A 276 -0.66 3.32 -1.97
CA ALA A 276 0.72 2.93 -1.72
C ALA A 276 1.66 3.46 -2.80
N LEU A 277 1.23 3.41 -4.07
CA LEU A 277 2.02 3.92 -5.18
C LEU A 277 2.08 5.46 -5.19
N ASP A 278 1.01 6.16 -4.79
CA ASP A 278 0.99 7.61 -4.68
C ASP A 278 1.92 8.11 -3.56
N LEU A 279 2.01 7.40 -2.43
CA LEU A 279 3.00 7.65 -1.38
C LEU A 279 4.44 7.43 -1.88
N CYS A 280 4.69 6.41 -2.71
CA CYS A 280 6.00 6.21 -3.36
C CYS A 280 6.34 7.36 -4.33
N ARG A 281 5.35 7.90 -5.05
CA ARG A 281 5.53 9.08 -5.91
C ARG A 281 5.85 10.34 -5.12
N LEU A 282 5.27 10.49 -3.92
CA LEU A 282 5.65 11.54 -2.97
C LEU A 282 7.07 11.31 -2.46
N ALA A 283 7.43 10.10 -2.07
CA ALA A 283 8.76 9.74 -1.58
C ALA A 283 9.88 9.99 -2.60
N ARG A 284 9.61 9.83 -3.91
CA ARG A 284 10.58 10.13 -4.98
C ARG A 284 10.52 11.57 -5.50
N GLY A 285 9.69 12.43 -4.89
CA GLY A 285 9.56 13.84 -5.25
C GLY A 285 8.79 14.12 -6.54
N THR A 286 7.97 13.17 -7.02
CA THR A 286 7.04 13.41 -8.15
C THR A 286 5.79 14.13 -7.67
N PHE A 287 5.23 13.75 -6.52
CA PHE A 287 4.24 14.51 -5.80
C PHE A 287 4.91 15.26 -4.65
N ASP A 288 4.26 16.31 -4.18
CA ASP A 288 4.74 17.16 -3.10
C ASP A 288 3.87 17.04 -1.85
N VAL A 289 2.58 16.75 -2.04
CA VAL A 289 1.61 16.46 -0.99
C VAL A 289 0.64 15.36 -1.42
N PHE A 290 0.06 14.70 -0.42
CA PHE A 290 -0.99 13.69 -0.59
C PHE A 290 -2.03 13.86 0.51
N TRP A 291 -3.32 13.67 0.16
CA TRP A 291 -4.38 13.53 1.16
C TRP A 291 -5.44 12.55 0.68
N GLU A 292 -5.96 11.75 1.59
CA GLU A 292 -7.09 10.86 1.34
C GLU A 292 -7.91 10.67 2.62
N GLY A 293 -9.23 10.53 2.49
CA GLY A 293 -10.17 10.49 3.61
C GLY A 293 -10.30 9.15 4.28
N THR A 294 -10.19 8.05 3.53
CA THR A 294 -10.48 6.71 4.06
C THR A 294 -9.48 5.72 3.50
N LEU A 295 -8.53 5.33 4.32
CA LEU A 295 -7.47 4.38 4.00
C LEU A 295 -7.44 3.25 5.01
N ALA A 296 -7.24 2.04 4.55
CA ALA A 296 -6.97 0.90 5.40
C ALA A 296 -5.46 0.83 5.76
N PRO A 297 -5.08 0.06 6.77
CA PRO A 297 -3.67 -0.13 7.14
C PRO A 297 -2.79 -0.57 5.97
N TRP A 298 -3.29 -1.46 5.13
CA TRP A 298 -2.56 -2.03 4.01
C TRP A 298 -2.34 -1.04 2.86
N ASP A 299 -3.25 -0.08 2.63
CA ASP A 299 -3.10 0.99 1.65
C ASP A 299 -1.85 1.85 1.91
N VAL A 300 -1.39 1.92 3.17
CA VAL A 300 -0.41 2.94 3.57
C VAL A 300 0.88 2.40 4.18
N ALA A 301 0.89 1.22 4.81
CA ALA A 301 2.02 0.78 5.63
C ALA A 301 3.34 0.71 4.86
N GLY A 302 3.37 0.11 3.67
CA GLY A 302 4.55 0.05 2.81
C GLY A 302 4.97 1.43 2.31
N GLY A 303 4.00 2.23 1.82
CA GLY A 303 4.23 3.57 1.31
C GLY A 303 4.76 4.54 2.38
N LEU A 304 4.24 4.49 3.61
CA LEU A 304 4.68 5.35 4.72
C LEU A 304 6.07 4.99 5.22
N ALA A 305 6.46 3.71 5.24
CA ALA A 305 7.83 3.31 5.53
C ALA A 305 8.81 3.94 4.53
N ILE A 306 8.48 3.88 3.24
CA ILE A 306 9.29 4.45 2.17
C ILE A 306 9.32 5.99 2.25
N LEU A 307 8.18 6.63 2.49
CA LEU A 307 8.08 8.08 2.61
C LEU A 307 8.87 8.62 3.80
N THR A 308 8.81 7.95 4.95
CA THR A 308 9.56 8.31 6.15
C THR A 308 11.07 8.33 5.87
N GLU A 309 11.59 7.28 5.26
CA GLU A 309 13.02 7.16 4.94
C GLU A 309 13.46 8.06 3.77
N ALA A 310 12.51 8.55 2.96
CA ALA A 310 12.73 9.57 1.94
C ALA A 310 12.77 11.00 2.51
N GLY A 311 12.41 11.20 3.79
CA GLY A 311 12.38 12.50 4.46
C GLY A 311 11.02 13.21 4.39
N GLY A 312 9.94 12.51 4.07
CA GLY A 312 8.58 13.04 4.10
C GLY A 312 7.99 13.12 5.51
N ALA A 313 6.92 13.88 5.65
CA ALA A 313 6.15 14.04 6.88
C ALA A 313 4.68 13.65 6.65
N TRP A 314 4.03 13.12 7.68
CA TRP A 314 2.63 12.68 7.61
C TRP A 314 1.96 12.71 8.97
N SER A 315 0.63 12.86 8.96
CA SER A 315 -0.19 12.95 10.19
C SER A 315 -1.66 12.67 9.88
N ALA A 316 -2.46 12.52 10.94
CA ALA A 316 -3.92 12.59 10.86
C ALA A 316 -4.37 14.04 10.54
N PRO A 317 -5.65 14.27 10.11
CA PRO A 317 -6.17 15.60 9.74
C PRO A 317 -6.16 16.65 10.85
N ASP A 318 -6.17 16.23 12.11
CA ASP A 318 -6.08 17.11 13.28
C ASP A 318 -4.64 17.53 13.61
N GLY A 319 -3.66 16.92 12.94
CA GLY A 319 -2.23 17.15 13.16
C GLY A 319 -1.64 16.23 14.24
N LEU A 320 -2.41 15.31 14.79
CA LEU A 320 -1.93 14.28 15.70
C LEU A 320 -1.20 13.14 14.93
N PRO A 321 -0.42 12.32 15.64
CA PRO A 321 0.16 11.12 15.04
C PRO A 321 -0.92 10.24 14.37
N TYR A 322 -0.59 9.73 13.20
CA TYR A 322 -1.45 8.81 12.47
C TYR A 322 -1.15 7.37 12.90
N GLU A 323 -2.17 6.65 13.31
CA GLU A 323 -2.08 5.25 13.75
C GLU A 323 -2.15 4.32 12.54
N VAL A 324 -1.00 3.89 12.02
CA VAL A 324 -0.90 3.11 10.77
C VAL A 324 -1.73 1.83 10.83
N ALA A 325 -1.69 1.09 11.94
CA ALA A 325 -2.44 -0.15 12.11
C ALA A 325 -3.96 0.02 12.20
N ALA A 326 -4.44 1.24 12.47
CA ALA A 326 -5.86 1.58 12.50
C ALA A 326 -6.39 2.07 11.14
N GLY A 327 -5.51 2.60 10.31
CA GLY A 327 -5.94 3.29 9.09
C GLY A 327 -6.65 4.62 9.36
N GLY A 328 -7.41 5.10 8.38
CA GLY A 328 -8.20 6.33 8.48
C GLY A 328 -7.70 7.45 7.55
N PRO A 329 -8.13 8.70 7.80
CA PRO A 329 -7.76 9.82 6.95
C PRO A 329 -6.30 10.23 7.17
N LEU A 330 -5.56 10.36 6.05
CA LEU A 330 -4.12 10.65 6.03
C LEU A 330 -3.85 11.98 5.31
N ARG A 331 -2.86 12.73 5.83
CA ARG A 331 -2.21 13.85 5.16
C ARG A 331 -0.71 13.65 5.17
N ALA A 332 -0.08 13.79 4.00
CA ALA A 332 1.36 13.62 3.85
C ALA A 332 1.95 14.70 2.94
N ALA A 333 3.22 15.02 3.15
CA ALA A 333 3.93 16.02 2.38
C ALA A 333 5.44 15.72 2.32
N ASN A 334 6.17 16.48 1.51
CA ASN A 334 7.61 16.42 1.39
C ASN A 334 8.37 16.96 2.63
N GLY A 335 7.64 17.35 3.68
CA GLY A 335 8.18 17.81 4.95
C GLY A 335 7.16 18.61 5.74
N ASP A 336 7.51 18.94 6.99
CA ASP A 336 6.61 19.58 7.97
C ASP A 336 6.02 20.91 7.47
N GLY A 337 6.81 21.75 6.81
CA GLY A 337 6.35 23.06 6.33
C GLY A 337 5.22 22.95 5.30
N LEU A 338 5.34 21.99 4.34
CA LEU A 338 4.30 21.80 3.34
C LEU A 338 3.12 21.01 3.92
N LEU A 339 3.34 20.12 4.88
CA LEU A 339 2.29 19.42 5.63
C LEU A 339 1.42 20.42 6.41
N GLU A 340 2.00 21.37 7.12
CA GLU A 340 1.25 22.46 7.78
C GLU A 340 0.46 23.31 6.78
N ALA A 341 1.05 23.63 5.63
CA ALA A 341 0.36 24.36 4.57
C ALA A 341 -0.83 23.59 4.00
N LEU A 342 -0.69 22.27 3.83
CA LEU A 342 -1.79 21.35 3.43
C LEU A 342 -2.91 21.37 4.48
N HIS A 343 -2.58 21.22 5.76
CA HIS A 343 -3.56 21.29 6.85
C HIS A 343 -4.37 22.59 6.84
N ARG A 344 -3.71 23.74 6.70
CA ARG A 344 -4.39 25.04 6.59
C ARG A 344 -5.27 25.11 5.35
N ALA A 345 -4.74 24.69 4.19
CA ALA A 345 -5.45 24.79 2.92
C ALA A 345 -6.75 23.96 2.89
N LEU A 346 -6.75 22.80 3.53
CA LEU A 346 -7.93 21.93 3.59
C LEU A 346 -8.99 22.38 4.61
N ARG A 347 -8.61 23.18 5.63
CA ARG A 347 -9.55 23.70 6.66
C ARG A 347 -10.12 25.07 6.31
N GLU A 348 -9.31 25.97 5.77
CA GLU A 348 -9.71 27.36 5.55
C GLU A 348 -10.53 27.54 4.26
N PRO A 349 -11.66 28.26 4.33
CA PRO A 349 -12.38 28.65 3.14
C PRO A 349 -11.49 29.51 2.22
N VAL A 350 -11.82 29.51 0.93
CA VAL A 350 -11.09 30.29 -0.11
C VAL A 350 -11.59 31.73 -0.11
#